data_552c37d1e7b8228afb00ac1d5d8341f5
#
_entry.id   552c37d1e7b8228afb00ac1d5d8341f5
#
_cell.length_a   1.000
_cell.length_b   1.000
_cell.length_c   1.000
_cell.angle_alpha   90.00
_cell.angle_beta   90.00
_cell.angle_gamma   90.00
#
_symmetry.space_group_name_H-M   'P 1'
#
loop_
_entity.id
_entity.type
_entity.pdbx_description
1 polymer ?
#
loop_
_entity_poly.entity_id
_entity_poly.type
_entity_poly.pdbx_seq_one_letter_code
_entity_poly.pdbx_strand_id
1 'polypeptide(L)'
;MAILLGCDSVSLEFPTKHIFDSVTLGVGEGDRIGIVGKNGDGKSTLLSVLAGTLEPDDGRVTHRRGTTIGLLGQKDQLVDTDTVHHAVVGDTPEYEWASSPRTRQILAGLISDVPWEGTVGELSGGQRRRVDLARLLIGDYDVLMLDEPTNHLDMRTINWLARHLKARWQRGQGAMLVVTHDRWFLDEVCTSMWEVHDGQVDPFEGGYSAYILQRVERDRMAAVTEERRRNMARKELAWLSRGAQARSTKPKFRVEAARELIADVPPVRDELELKRLAVSRLGKQVIDVVDVDAGYADTDGAPKQVLNDVTWLIGAGDRYGLLGENGAGKSTLLDVIQGKIAPLHGRVKIGQTVRFGVLSQQLEELEPYMGDTIREVLGNYKKYYVIDGKETSPEKLCERLGFTTQQLWSRIGDLSGGQRRRLSLLLTILDEPNVLILDEPGNDLDTDMLAIVEDLLDGWPGTLILVTHDRFLMERVTDQQWALLDGHLTHMPGGVDQYLRLCNATAEGEPVGAPSAKTGTFDTGAAAAAAEKPKSSGQPNGLSNAERQKLRREVSSLERKMETQRARVEEAEAAMAQVDPTNYTALGEQQAKIDEAHAAMDELEMAWLEASEKLEGEE
;
A
#
# COMPACT_ATOMS: atom_id res chain seq x y z
N MET A 1 -21.06 -22.23 -12.81
CA MET A 1 -19.71 -22.57 -12.33
C MET A 1 -19.85 -23.71 -11.32
N ALA A 2 -18.94 -24.70 -11.34
CA ALA A 2 -18.98 -25.77 -10.36
C ALA A 2 -18.35 -25.27 -9.05
N ILE A 3 -19.02 -25.48 -7.92
CA ILE A 3 -18.49 -25.14 -6.60
C ILE A 3 -17.43 -26.19 -6.22
N LEU A 4 -16.23 -25.74 -5.88
CA LEU A 4 -15.12 -26.57 -5.43
C LEU A 4 -15.16 -26.77 -3.91
N LEU A 5 -15.43 -25.70 -3.17
CA LEU A 5 -15.58 -25.73 -1.73
C LEU A 5 -16.53 -24.61 -1.25
N GLY A 6 -17.05 -24.75 -0.07
CA GLY A 6 -17.90 -23.74 0.55
C GLY A 6 -18.14 -24.01 2.03
N CYS A 7 -18.62 -23.02 2.71
CA CYS A 7 -19.10 -23.11 4.08
C CYS A 7 -20.55 -22.60 4.18
N ASP A 8 -21.30 -23.20 5.08
CA ASP A 8 -22.72 -22.89 5.29
C ASP A 8 -22.96 -22.64 6.80
N SER A 9 -23.37 -21.40 7.11
CA SER A 9 -23.71 -20.92 8.45
C SER A 9 -22.60 -21.17 9.49
N VAL A 10 -21.35 -20.97 9.09
CA VAL A 10 -20.19 -21.23 9.94
C VAL A 10 -20.08 -20.16 11.03
N SER A 11 -20.01 -20.61 12.29
CA SER A 11 -19.72 -19.79 13.46
C SER A 11 -18.47 -20.31 14.17
N LEU A 12 -17.64 -19.40 14.65
CA LEU A 12 -16.40 -19.73 15.37
C LEU A 12 -16.12 -18.70 16.46
N GLU A 13 -15.86 -19.20 17.67
CA GLU A 13 -15.53 -18.37 18.82
C GLU A 13 -14.23 -18.85 19.48
N PHE A 14 -13.33 -17.90 19.76
CA PHE A 14 -12.22 -18.13 20.67
C PHE A 14 -12.56 -17.57 22.07
N PRO A 15 -11.90 -18.03 23.14
CA PRO A 15 -12.25 -17.65 24.52
C PRO A 15 -12.32 -16.13 24.77
N THR A 16 -11.67 -15.34 23.91
CA THR A 16 -11.57 -13.87 24.07
C THR A 16 -12.28 -13.10 22.97
N LYS A 17 -12.71 -13.76 21.87
CA LYS A 17 -13.26 -13.06 20.70
C LYS A 17 -14.14 -13.98 19.85
N HIS A 18 -15.33 -13.50 19.49
CA HIS A 18 -16.11 -14.04 18.37
C HIS A 18 -15.41 -13.72 17.06
N ILE A 19 -15.19 -14.73 16.23
CA ILE A 19 -14.49 -14.58 14.95
C ILE A 19 -15.47 -14.58 13.78
N PHE A 20 -16.41 -15.55 13.76
CA PHE A 20 -17.42 -15.64 12.71
C PHE A 20 -18.80 -15.88 13.30
N ASP A 21 -19.82 -15.26 12.68
CA ASP A 21 -21.21 -15.37 13.04
C ASP A 21 -22.04 -15.77 11.81
N SER A 22 -22.34 -17.08 11.70
CA SER A 22 -23.19 -17.65 10.65
C SER A 22 -22.76 -17.33 9.21
N VAL A 23 -21.45 -17.41 8.91
CA VAL A 23 -20.88 -17.07 7.61
C VAL A 23 -21.18 -18.16 6.58
N THR A 24 -21.69 -17.75 5.40
CA THR A 24 -21.98 -18.65 4.27
C THR A 24 -21.27 -18.15 3.03
N LEU A 25 -20.36 -18.96 2.46
CA LEU A 25 -19.53 -18.62 1.33
C LEU A 25 -19.38 -19.81 0.38
N GLY A 26 -19.12 -19.52 -0.90
CA GLY A 26 -18.82 -20.53 -1.91
C GLY A 26 -17.67 -20.11 -2.82
N VAL A 27 -16.81 -21.07 -3.17
CA VAL A 27 -15.70 -20.90 -4.10
C VAL A 27 -15.92 -21.80 -5.30
N GLY A 28 -16.01 -21.22 -6.47
CA GLY A 28 -16.22 -21.90 -7.74
C GLY A 28 -14.94 -22.06 -8.57
N GLU A 29 -15.04 -22.85 -9.62
CA GLU A 29 -13.98 -22.95 -10.62
C GLU A 29 -13.77 -21.60 -11.32
N GLY A 30 -12.53 -21.15 -11.40
CA GLY A 30 -12.14 -19.88 -12.01
C GLY A 30 -12.08 -18.70 -11.04
N ASP A 31 -12.49 -18.87 -9.78
CA ASP A 31 -12.50 -17.80 -8.80
C ASP A 31 -11.07 -17.41 -8.40
N ARG A 32 -10.86 -16.09 -8.29
CA ARG A 32 -9.61 -15.45 -7.83
C ARG A 32 -9.99 -14.43 -6.77
N ILE A 33 -9.96 -14.85 -5.51
CA ILE A 33 -10.53 -14.12 -4.40
C ILE A 33 -9.42 -13.52 -3.54
N GLY A 34 -9.41 -12.21 -3.38
CA GLY A 34 -8.58 -11.50 -2.40
C GLY A 34 -9.35 -11.33 -1.09
N ILE A 35 -8.73 -11.66 0.03
CA ILE A 35 -9.34 -11.54 1.35
C ILE A 35 -8.68 -10.37 2.08
N VAL A 36 -9.47 -9.37 2.45
CA VAL A 36 -9.05 -8.15 3.12
C VAL A 36 -9.80 -7.93 4.43
N GLY A 37 -9.32 -7.04 5.27
CA GLY A 37 -9.90 -6.73 6.58
C GLY A 37 -8.81 -6.37 7.58
N LYS A 38 -9.18 -5.92 8.77
CA LYS A 38 -8.25 -5.51 9.82
C LYS A 38 -7.46 -6.71 10.36
N ASN A 39 -6.31 -6.42 10.94
CA ASN A 39 -5.53 -7.44 11.62
C ASN A 39 -6.30 -7.98 12.84
N GLY A 40 -6.42 -9.30 12.90
CA GLY A 40 -7.17 -9.99 13.95
C GLY A 40 -8.66 -10.24 13.64
N ASP A 41 -9.19 -9.83 12.48
CA ASP A 41 -10.61 -10.09 12.12
C ASP A 41 -10.86 -11.52 11.63
N GLY A 42 -9.82 -12.36 11.55
CA GLY A 42 -10.00 -13.77 11.26
C GLY A 42 -9.69 -14.20 9.82
N LYS A 43 -8.98 -13.39 9.02
CA LYS A 43 -8.61 -13.71 7.63
C LYS A 43 -7.91 -15.08 7.49
N SER A 44 -6.83 -15.29 8.24
CA SER A 44 -6.09 -16.57 8.27
C SER A 44 -6.92 -17.71 8.84
N THR A 45 -7.79 -17.39 9.81
CA THR A 45 -8.74 -18.35 10.39
C THR A 45 -9.75 -18.81 9.33
N LEU A 46 -10.25 -17.89 8.50
CA LEU A 46 -11.15 -18.21 7.38
C LEU A 46 -10.50 -19.19 6.40
N LEU A 47 -9.24 -18.95 6.02
CA LEU A 47 -8.50 -19.88 5.16
C LEU A 47 -8.37 -21.26 5.82
N SER A 48 -8.06 -21.32 7.13
CA SER A 48 -7.90 -22.57 7.88
C SER A 48 -9.22 -23.35 7.98
N VAL A 49 -10.33 -22.66 8.20
CA VAL A 49 -11.68 -23.27 8.23
C VAL A 49 -12.04 -23.79 6.83
N LEU A 50 -11.87 -22.98 5.78
CA LEU A 50 -12.16 -23.39 4.40
C LEU A 50 -11.25 -24.53 3.93
N ALA A 51 -10.01 -24.59 4.37
CA ALA A 51 -9.09 -25.69 4.08
C ALA A 51 -9.42 -26.98 4.87
N GLY A 52 -10.29 -26.90 5.89
CA GLY A 52 -10.63 -28.02 6.76
C GLY A 52 -9.54 -28.36 7.78
N THR A 53 -8.58 -27.46 8.03
CA THR A 53 -7.54 -27.61 9.06
C THR A 53 -8.01 -27.14 10.43
N LEU A 54 -9.09 -26.34 10.47
CA LEU A 54 -9.76 -25.88 11.68
C LEU A 54 -11.25 -26.19 11.57
N GLU A 55 -11.81 -26.90 12.55
CA GLU A 55 -13.25 -27.18 12.62
C GLU A 55 -13.99 -25.98 13.20
N PRO A 56 -15.11 -25.53 12.61
CA PRO A 56 -15.96 -24.50 13.19
C PRO A 56 -16.77 -25.03 14.37
N ASP A 57 -17.23 -24.13 15.26
CA ASP A 57 -18.07 -24.49 16.41
C ASP A 57 -19.51 -24.83 15.97
N ASP A 58 -20.01 -24.17 14.91
CA ASP A 58 -21.32 -24.45 14.31
C ASP A 58 -21.23 -24.27 12.78
N GLY A 59 -22.21 -24.82 12.06
CA GLY A 59 -22.23 -24.85 10.61
C GLY A 59 -21.42 -26.01 10.03
N ARG A 60 -21.11 -25.92 8.73
CA ARG A 60 -20.35 -26.97 8.05
C ARG A 60 -19.52 -26.43 6.90
N VAL A 61 -18.38 -27.08 6.67
CA VAL A 61 -17.54 -26.88 5.47
C VAL A 61 -17.74 -28.06 4.54
N THR A 62 -17.88 -27.81 3.25
CA THR A 62 -18.08 -28.81 2.22
C THR A 62 -17.03 -28.67 1.13
N HIS A 63 -16.37 -29.80 0.80
CA HIS A 63 -15.44 -29.89 -0.31
C HIS A 63 -16.03 -30.83 -1.38
N ARG A 64 -15.89 -30.44 -2.64
CA ARG A 64 -16.21 -31.33 -3.76
C ARG A 64 -15.30 -32.56 -3.68
N ARG A 65 -15.86 -33.72 -3.92
CA ARG A 65 -15.09 -35.00 -3.87
C ARG A 65 -13.93 -34.98 -4.87
N GLY A 66 -12.73 -35.22 -4.36
CA GLY A 66 -11.49 -35.27 -5.15
C GLY A 66 -10.81 -33.91 -5.37
N THR A 67 -11.34 -32.81 -4.82
CA THR A 67 -10.67 -31.50 -4.86
C THR A 67 -9.39 -31.53 -4.01
N THR A 68 -8.28 -31.13 -4.60
CA THR A 68 -6.99 -30.97 -3.95
C THR A 68 -6.79 -29.52 -3.52
N ILE A 69 -6.39 -29.30 -2.26
CA ILE A 69 -6.19 -27.97 -1.68
C ILE A 69 -4.73 -27.82 -1.27
N GLY A 70 -4.08 -26.76 -1.77
CA GLY A 70 -2.77 -26.33 -1.31
C GLY A 70 -2.90 -25.11 -0.41
N LEU A 71 -2.37 -25.17 0.81
CA LEU A 71 -2.42 -24.11 1.80
C LEU A 71 -1.02 -23.63 2.16
N LEU A 72 -0.72 -22.35 1.94
CA LEU A 72 0.40 -21.64 2.54
C LEU A 72 -0.13 -20.94 3.80
N GLY A 73 0.13 -21.50 4.98
CA GLY A 73 -0.25 -20.92 6.26
C GLY A 73 0.74 -19.84 6.74
N GLN A 74 0.48 -19.21 7.89
CA GLN A 74 1.43 -18.25 8.48
C GLN A 74 2.73 -18.89 8.96
N LYS A 75 2.67 -20.14 9.43
CA LYS A 75 3.84 -20.93 9.82
C LYS A 75 4.17 -21.90 8.70
N ASP A 76 5.46 -21.98 8.36
CA ASP A 76 5.93 -23.01 7.43
C ASP A 76 5.79 -24.42 8.03
N GLN A 77 5.73 -25.43 7.15
CA GLN A 77 5.67 -26.84 7.50
C GLN A 77 6.98 -27.55 7.17
N LEU A 78 8.07 -26.78 7.01
CA LEU A 78 9.37 -27.31 6.66
C LEU A 78 10.04 -27.96 7.87
N VAL A 79 10.81 -29.00 7.62
CA VAL A 79 11.58 -29.72 8.65
C VAL A 79 13.00 -29.15 8.67
N ASP A 80 13.47 -28.69 9.83
CA ASP A 80 14.76 -28.01 9.99
C ASP A 80 15.97 -28.86 9.57
N THR A 81 15.85 -30.19 9.65
CA THR A 81 16.93 -31.13 9.31
C THR A 81 17.00 -31.44 7.82
N ASP A 82 15.98 -31.11 7.06
CA ASP A 82 15.94 -31.37 5.62
C ASP A 82 16.85 -30.45 4.84
N THR A 83 17.32 -30.90 3.68
CA THR A 83 17.93 -30.01 2.70
C THR A 83 16.86 -29.23 1.96
N VAL A 84 17.20 -28.05 1.42
CA VAL A 84 16.30 -27.26 0.57
C VAL A 84 15.80 -28.10 -0.60
N HIS A 85 16.67 -28.87 -1.23
CA HIS A 85 16.31 -29.84 -2.28
C HIS A 85 15.17 -30.76 -1.84
N HIS A 86 15.37 -31.50 -0.73
CA HIS A 86 14.37 -32.44 -0.23
C HIS A 86 13.07 -31.77 0.20
N ALA A 87 13.16 -30.60 0.82
CA ALA A 87 11.99 -29.83 1.24
C ALA A 87 11.11 -29.37 0.07
N VAL A 88 11.70 -29.07 -1.11
CA VAL A 88 11.00 -28.52 -2.27
C VAL A 88 10.47 -29.59 -3.20
N VAL A 89 11.29 -30.58 -3.57
CA VAL A 89 10.94 -31.59 -4.58
C VAL A 89 10.84 -33.01 -4.00
N GLY A 90 11.12 -33.18 -2.70
CA GLY A 90 11.10 -34.50 -2.03
C GLY A 90 12.11 -35.45 -2.62
N ASP A 91 11.73 -36.72 -2.71
CA ASP A 91 12.53 -37.81 -3.31
C ASP A 91 12.41 -37.86 -4.83
N THR A 92 11.83 -36.83 -5.48
CA THR A 92 11.68 -36.81 -6.95
C THR A 92 13.04 -36.78 -7.63
N PRO A 93 13.34 -37.72 -8.53
CA PRO A 93 14.65 -37.75 -9.21
C PRO A 93 14.93 -36.48 -10.00
N GLU A 94 16.21 -36.07 -10.08
CA GLU A 94 16.62 -34.84 -10.75
C GLU A 94 16.15 -34.76 -12.21
N TYR A 95 16.23 -35.87 -12.97
CA TYR A 95 15.79 -35.89 -14.36
C TYR A 95 14.28 -35.61 -14.53
N GLU A 96 13.47 -35.87 -13.50
CA GLU A 96 12.03 -35.67 -13.53
C GLU A 96 11.67 -34.22 -13.23
N TRP A 97 12.11 -33.67 -12.07
CA TRP A 97 11.78 -32.28 -11.72
C TRP A 97 12.52 -31.25 -12.61
N ALA A 98 13.78 -31.54 -13.03
CA ALA A 98 14.54 -30.67 -13.90
C ALA A 98 14.02 -30.67 -15.35
N SER A 99 13.28 -31.72 -15.79
CA SER A 99 12.62 -31.72 -17.10
C SER A 99 11.40 -30.79 -17.16
N SER A 100 10.77 -30.51 -16.03
CA SER A 100 9.59 -29.65 -15.93
C SER A 100 9.95 -28.16 -16.10
N PRO A 101 9.48 -27.48 -17.18
CA PRO A 101 9.70 -26.06 -17.35
C PRO A 101 9.11 -25.23 -16.21
N ARG A 102 7.92 -25.64 -15.69
CA ARG A 102 7.24 -25.01 -14.58
C ARG A 102 8.08 -25.04 -13.30
N THR A 103 8.60 -26.21 -12.94
CA THR A 103 9.47 -26.38 -11.76
C THR A 103 10.71 -25.48 -11.85
N ARG A 104 11.41 -25.51 -13.00
CA ARG A 104 12.58 -24.66 -13.22
C ARG A 104 12.27 -23.15 -13.10
N GLN A 105 11.13 -22.70 -13.63
CA GLN A 105 10.70 -21.31 -13.52
C GLN A 105 10.41 -20.91 -12.06
N ILE A 106 9.80 -21.82 -11.27
CA ILE A 106 9.51 -21.58 -9.86
C ILE A 106 10.81 -21.49 -9.06
N LEU A 107 11.73 -22.41 -9.26
CA LEU A 107 13.04 -22.40 -8.60
C LEU A 107 13.84 -21.15 -8.93
N ALA A 108 13.92 -20.79 -10.22
CA ALA A 108 14.62 -19.58 -10.67
C ALA A 108 13.96 -18.28 -10.17
N GLY A 109 12.63 -18.25 -10.05
CA GLY A 109 11.90 -17.06 -9.64
C GLY A 109 11.87 -16.82 -8.13
N LEU A 110 11.97 -17.87 -7.30
CA LEU A 110 11.79 -17.76 -5.85
C LEU A 110 13.05 -18.03 -5.03
N ILE A 111 13.89 -19.00 -5.45
CA ILE A 111 14.97 -19.52 -4.60
C ILE A 111 16.33 -19.61 -5.31
N SER A 112 16.54 -18.80 -6.36
CA SER A 112 17.82 -18.80 -7.11
C SER A 112 19.05 -18.44 -6.26
N ASP A 113 18.87 -17.68 -5.18
CA ASP A 113 19.88 -17.25 -4.22
C ASP A 113 19.98 -18.15 -2.97
N VAL A 114 19.14 -19.20 -2.87
CA VAL A 114 19.11 -20.10 -1.72
C VAL A 114 20.01 -21.30 -2.02
N PRO A 115 20.91 -21.70 -1.09
CA PRO A 115 21.75 -22.87 -1.27
C PRO A 115 20.91 -24.15 -1.39
N TRP A 116 20.94 -24.80 -2.56
CA TRP A 116 20.11 -25.96 -2.89
C TRP A 116 20.35 -27.18 -1.98
N GLU A 117 21.64 -27.39 -1.61
CA GLU A 117 22.06 -28.46 -0.69
C GLU A 117 22.17 -27.97 0.78
N GLY A 118 21.81 -26.71 1.03
CA GLY A 118 21.82 -26.17 2.39
C GLY A 118 20.69 -26.72 3.24
N THR A 119 20.86 -26.70 4.55
CA THR A 119 19.86 -27.15 5.53
C THR A 119 18.79 -26.10 5.74
N VAL A 120 17.52 -26.49 5.80
CA VAL A 120 16.38 -25.58 6.03
C VAL A 120 16.53 -24.81 7.34
N GLY A 121 17.10 -25.43 8.39
CA GLY A 121 17.33 -24.79 9.69
C GLY A 121 18.32 -23.61 9.67
N GLU A 122 19.20 -23.53 8.66
CA GLU A 122 20.17 -22.45 8.50
C GLU A 122 19.63 -21.24 7.71
N LEU A 123 18.42 -21.38 7.13
CA LEU A 123 17.81 -20.36 6.31
C LEU A 123 17.25 -19.20 7.16
N SER A 124 17.34 -17.99 6.65
CA SER A 124 16.59 -16.86 7.19
C SER A 124 15.08 -17.08 7.06
N GLY A 125 14.27 -16.41 7.90
CA GLY A 125 12.81 -16.53 7.84
C GLY A 125 12.24 -16.22 6.44
N GLY A 126 12.79 -15.22 5.76
CA GLY A 126 12.38 -14.90 4.38
C GLY A 126 12.76 -15.98 3.36
N GLN A 127 13.94 -16.58 3.49
CA GLN A 127 14.34 -17.72 2.65
C GLN A 127 13.47 -18.94 2.89
N ARG A 128 13.20 -19.28 4.15
CA ARG A 128 12.26 -20.37 4.53
C ARG A 128 10.89 -20.16 3.89
N ARG A 129 10.36 -18.94 3.97
CA ARG A 129 9.07 -18.59 3.37
C ARG A 129 9.05 -18.79 1.86
N ARG A 130 10.12 -18.40 1.16
CA ARG A 130 10.27 -18.60 -0.29
C ARG A 130 10.38 -20.09 -0.65
N VAL A 131 11.07 -20.88 0.15
CA VAL A 131 11.18 -22.35 -0.03
C VAL A 131 9.82 -23.03 0.14
N ASP A 132 9.04 -22.67 1.18
CA ASP A 132 7.70 -23.22 1.41
C ASP A 132 6.72 -22.83 0.29
N LEU A 133 6.78 -21.57 -0.17
CA LEU A 133 6.02 -21.11 -1.32
C LEU A 133 6.41 -21.86 -2.61
N ALA A 134 7.70 -22.08 -2.86
CA ALA A 134 8.17 -22.83 -4.02
C ALA A 134 7.66 -24.29 -3.99
N ARG A 135 7.76 -24.95 -2.84
CA ARG A 135 7.21 -26.30 -2.62
C ARG A 135 5.73 -26.35 -2.96
N LEU A 136 4.95 -25.39 -2.45
CA LEU A 136 3.52 -25.32 -2.71
C LEU A 136 3.20 -25.07 -4.19
N LEU A 137 3.92 -24.17 -4.85
CA LEU A 137 3.66 -23.83 -6.25
C LEU A 137 4.03 -24.94 -7.23
N ILE A 138 4.99 -25.81 -6.90
CA ILE A 138 5.35 -27.00 -7.69
C ILE A 138 4.22 -28.00 -7.65
N GLY A 139 3.54 -28.15 -6.53
CA GLY A 139 2.41 -29.06 -6.37
C GLY A 139 1.23 -28.73 -7.31
N ASP A 140 0.43 -29.73 -7.63
CA ASP A 140 -0.74 -29.59 -8.49
C ASP A 140 -2.01 -29.61 -7.64
N TYR A 141 -2.68 -28.45 -7.55
CA TYR A 141 -3.84 -28.23 -6.70
C TYR A 141 -4.98 -27.60 -7.49
N ASP A 142 -6.22 -28.04 -7.19
CA ASP A 142 -7.44 -27.43 -7.73
C ASP A 142 -7.74 -26.09 -7.06
N VAL A 143 -7.43 -25.97 -5.75
CA VAL A 143 -7.59 -24.76 -4.98
C VAL A 143 -6.27 -24.39 -4.30
N LEU A 144 -5.84 -23.16 -4.47
CA LEU A 144 -4.65 -22.61 -3.82
C LEU A 144 -5.06 -21.54 -2.82
N MET A 145 -4.67 -21.72 -1.57
CA MET A 145 -4.92 -20.78 -0.47
C MET A 145 -3.58 -20.21 0.01
N LEU A 146 -3.42 -18.89 -0.08
CA LEU A 146 -2.17 -18.21 0.22
C LEU A 146 -2.40 -17.19 1.34
N ASP A 147 -1.74 -17.38 2.48
CA ASP A 147 -1.77 -16.45 3.60
C ASP A 147 -0.48 -15.64 3.63
N GLU A 148 -0.57 -14.34 3.31
CA GLU A 148 0.53 -13.38 3.20
C GLU A 148 1.71 -13.89 2.33
N PRO A 149 1.46 -14.25 1.06
CA PRO A 149 2.52 -14.80 0.19
C PRO A 149 3.53 -13.76 -0.25
N THR A 150 3.23 -12.48 -0.13
CA THR A 150 4.08 -11.36 -0.55
C THR A 150 5.04 -10.88 0.53
N ASN A 151 4.83 -11.30 1.79
CA ASN A 151 5.70 -10.91 2.90
C ASN A 151 7.13 -11.40 2.70
N HIS A 152 8.11 -10.52 2.95
CA HIS A 152 9.54 -10.75 2.79
C HIS A 152 10.01 -10.97 1.33
N LEU A 153 9.13 -10.76 0.35
CA LEU A 153 9.49 -10.76 -1.06
C LEU A 153 9.83 -9.34 -1.53
N ASP A 154 10.82 -9.23 -2.41
CA ASP A 154 11.08 -7.97 -3.10
C ASP A 154 10.11 -7.74 -4.27
N MET A 155 10.06 -6.51 -4.78
CA MET A 155 9.13 -6.13 -5.87
C MET A 155 9.28 -7.00 -7.13
N ARG A 156 10.50 -7.42 -7.46
CA ARG A 156 10.75 -8.32 -8.60
C ARG A 156 10.08 -9.67 -8.39
N THR A 157 10.30 -10.26 -7.22
CA THR A 157 9.73 -11.56 -6.87
C THR A 157 8.20 -11.49 -6.74
N ILE A 158 7.64 -10.40 -6.19
CA ILE A 158 6.18 -10.16 -6.14
C ILE A 158 5.60 -10.08 -7.56
N ASN A 159 6.23 -9.32 -8.46
CA ASN A 159 5.79 -9.21 -9.85
C ASN A 159 5.87 -10.56 -10.59
N TRP A 160 6.94 -11.33 -10.36
CA TRP A 160 7.07 -12.68 -10.90
C TRP A 160 5.94 -13.59 -10.37
N LEU A 161 5.68 -13.56 -9.05
CA LEU A 161 4.63 -14.37 -8.42
C LEU A 161 3.25 -14.04 -8.98
N ALA A 162 2.92 -12.76 -9.14
CA ALA A 162 1.66 -12.33 -9.73
C ALA A 162 1.47 -12.89 -11.14
N ARG A 163 2.49 -12.78 -12.00
CA ARG A 163 2.46 -13.35 -13.37
C ARG A 163 2.32 -14.86 -13.36
N HIS A 164 3.05 -15.54 -12.48
CA HIS A 164 3.00 -17.01 -12.35
C HIS A 164 1.60 -17.49 -11.93
N LEU A 165 0.97 -16.84 -10.95
CA LEU A 165 -0.35 -17.19 -10.47
C LEU A 165 -1.44 -16.92 -11.51
N LYS A 166 -1.34 -15.83 -12.29
CA LYS A 166 -2.25 -15.55 -13.41
C LYS A 166 -2.17 -16.61 -14.50
N ALA A 167 -1.00 -17.14 -14.77
CA ALA A 167 -0.75 -18.15 -15.80
C ALA A 167 -0.95 -19.59 -15.31
N ARG A 168 -1.17 -19.82 -14.00
CA ARG A 168 -1.19 -21.16 -13.40
C ARG A 168 -2.25 -22.09 -13.96
N TRP A 169 -3.47 -21.58 -14.20
CA TRP A 169 -4.60 -22.35 -14.73
C TRP A 169 -5.15 -21.74 -16.01
N GLN A 170 -5.79 -22.56 -16.82
CA GLN A 170 -6.56 -22.07 -17.94
C GLN A 170 -7.77 -21.26 -17.43
N ARG A 171 -8.29 -20.39 -18.27
CA ARG A 171 -9.44 -19.54 -17.93
C ARG A 171 -10.63 -20.39 -17.49
N GLY A 172 -11.16 -20.12 -16.30
CA GLY A 172 -12.30 -20.84 -15.72
C GLY A 172 -11.94 -22.15 -15.03
N GLN A 173 -10.65 -22.44 -14.81
CA GLN A 173 -10.18 -23.61 -14.06
C GLN A 173 -9.49 -23.19 -12.79
N GLY A 174 -9.47 -24.11 -11.81
CA GLY A 174 -8.87 -23.94 -10.51
C GLY A 174 -9.46 -22.75 -9.73
N ALA A 175 -9.12 -22.61 -8.47
CA ALA A 175 -9.50 -21.48 -7.66
C ALA A 175 -8.34 -21.00 -6.80
N MET A 176 -8.36 -19.72 -6.43
CA MET A 176 -7.35 -19.13 -5.57
C MET A 176 -7.97 -18.19 -4.56
N LEU A 177 -7.55 -18.33 -3.31
CA LEU A 177 -7.85 -17.41 -2.22
C LEU A 177 -6.52 -16.83 -1.71
N VAL A 178 -6.42 -15.52 -1.60
CA VAL A 178 -5.20 -14.86 -1.15
C VAL A 178 -5.54 -13.87 -0.04
N VAL A 179 -4.90 -14.01 1.09
CA VAL A 179 -4.83 -12.99 2.14
C VAL A 179 -3.52 -12.25 1.97
N THR A 180 -3.57 -10.97 1.70
CA THR A 180 -2.37 -10.10 1.69
C THR A 180 -2.73 -8.64 1.86
N HIS A 181 -1.77 -7.86 2.31
CA HIS A 181 -1.88 -6.40 2.41
C HIS A 181 -1.27 -5.68 1.20
N ASP A 182 -0.67 -6.42 0.26
CA ASP A 182 -0.15 -5.88 -1.00
C ASP A 182 -1.32 -5.61 -1.97
N ARG A 183 -1.70 -4.33 -2.03
CA ARG A 183 -2.84 -3.84 -2.82
C ARG A 183 -2.63 -4.01 -4.32
N TRP A 184 -1.39 -3.77 -4.81
CA TRP A 184 -1.06 -3.97 -6.20
C TRP A 184 -1.19 -5.44 -6.61
N PHE A 185 -0.68 -6.34 -5.77
CA PHE A 185 -0.81 -7.78 -5.99
C PHE A 185 -2.26 -8.23 -6.03
N LEU A 186 -3.10 -7.75 -5.10
CA LEU A 186 -4.54 -8.05 -5.10
C LEU A 186 -5.23 -7.58 -6.37
N ASP A 187 -4.92 -6.36 -6.83
CA ASP A 187 -5.52 -5.78 -8.04
C ASP A 187 -5.08 -6.54 -9.30
N GLU A 188 -3.82 -6.98 -9.33
CA GLU A 188 -3.25 -7.70 -10.47
C GLU A 188 -3.76 -9.15 -10.59
N VAL A 189 -4.00 -9.84 -9.46
CA VAL A 189 -4.22 -11.29 -9.43
C VAL A 189 -5.67 -11.66 -9.15
N CYS A 190 -6.43 -10.84 -8.39
CA CYS A 190 -7.78 -11.17 -7.94
C CYS A 190 -8.85 -10.55 -8.84
N THR A 191 -9.97 -11.26 -9.00
CA THR A 191 -11.15 -10.82 -9.75
C THR A 191 -12.34 -10.51 -8.85
N SER A 192 -12.25 -10.85 -7.57
CA SER A 192 -13.25 -10.56 -6.55
C SER A 192 -12.56 -10.41 -5.20
N MET A 193 -13.19 -9.70 -4.29
CA MET A 193 -12.67 -9.42 -2.96
C MET A 193 -13.67 -9.87 -1.89
N TRP A 194 -13.17 -10.40 -0.80
CA TRP A 194 -13.93 -10.68 0.42
C TRP A 194 -13.43 -9.79 1.55
N GLU A 195 -14.29 -8.92 2.09
CA GLU A 195 -13.98 -8.12 3.27
C GLU A 195 -14.43 -8.87 4.52
N VAL A 196 -13.49 -9.17 5.42
CA VAL A 196 -13.76 -9.78 6.72
C VAL A 196 -13.83 -8.67 7.76
N HIS A 197 -14.99 -8.52 8.41
CA HIS A 197 -15.22 -7.50 9.45
C HIS A 197 -16.35 -7.94 10.39
N ASP A 198 -16.22 -7.61 11.65
CA ASP A 198 -17.27 -7.78 12.67
C ASP A 198 -17.97 -9.16 12.67
N GLY A 199 -17.19 -10.23 12.41
CA GLY A 199 -17.69 -11.61 12.35
C GLY A 199 -18.42 -11.99 11.07
N GLN A 200 -18.49 -11.10 10.09
CA GLN A 200 -19.12 -11.29 8.79
C GLN A 200 -18.08 -11.27 7.66
N VAL A 201 -18.50 -11.75 6.48
CA VAL A 201 -17.68 -11.69 5.27
C VAL A 201 -18.53 -11.19 4.12
N ASP A 202 -18.18 -10.00 3.60
CA ASP A 202 -18.88 -9.36 2.49
C ASP A 202 -18.11 -9.59 1.18
N PRO A 203 -18.75 -10.19 0.15
CA PRO A 203 -18.15 -10.35 -1.17
C PRO A 203 -18.33 -9.07 -2.02
N PHE A 204 -17.28 -8.72 -2.77
CA PHE A 204 -17.25 -7.62 -3.74
C PHE A 204 -16.75 -8.12 -5.08
N GLU A 205 -17.31 -7.61 -6.17
CA GLU A 205 -16.85 -7.90 -7.52
C GLU A 205 -15.74 -6.95 -7.96
N GLY A 206 -14.76 -7.47 -8.70
CA GLY A 206 -13.60 -6.73 -9.18
C GLY A 206 -12.37 -6.89 -8.30
N GLY A 207 -11.25 -6.26 -8.72
CA GLY A 207 -9.99 -6.22 -7.98
C GLY A 207 -10.03 -5.24 -6.79
N TYR A 208 -8.88 -5.00 -6.19
CA TYR A 208 -8.76 -4.14 -5.00
C TYR A 208 -9.23 -2.70 -5.27
N SER A 209 -8.90 -2.11 -6.42
CA SER A 209 -9.32 -0.75 -6.78
C SER A 209 -10.85 -0.64 -6.88
N ALA A 210 -11.52 -1.64 -7.46
CA ALA A 210 -12.98 -1.67 -7.54
C ALA A 210 -13.62 -1.85 -6.15
N TYR A 211 -13.03 -2.70 -5.30
CA TYR A 211 -13.46 -2.89 -3.92
C TYR A 211 -13.43 -1.59 -3.12
N ILE A 212 -12.34 -0.80 -3.20
CA ILE A 212 -12.23 0.46 -2.47
C ILE A 212 -13.36 1.43 -2.87
N LEU A 213 -13.66 1.56 -4.16
CA LEU A 213 -14.75 2.42 -4.63
C LEU A 213 -16.12 1.96 -4.08
N GLN A 214 -16.38 0.66 -4.13
CA GLN A 214 -17.63 0.08 -3.62
C GLN A 214 -17.74 0.24 -2.10
N ARG A 215 -16.63 0.07 -1.38
CA ARG A 215 -16.56 0.27 0.08
C ARG A 215 -16.86 1.71 0.47
N VAL A 216 -16.25 2.69 -0.21
CA VAL A 216 -16.51 4.12 0.04
C VAL A 216 -17.98 4.45 -0.20
N GLU A 217 -18.58 3.94 -1.27
CA GLU A 217 -20.01 4.18 -1.53
C GLU A 217 -20.91 3.49 -0.51
N ARG A 218 -20.59 2.26 -0.10
CA ARG A 218 -21.32 1.57 1.00
C ARG A 218 -21.25 2.36 2.30
N ASP A 219 -20.06 2.82 2.68
CA ASP A 219 -19.85 3.59 3.92
C ASP A 219 -20.59 4.94 3.87
N ARG A 220 -20.59 5.60 2.69
CA ARG A 220 -21.38 6.81 2.44
C ARG A 220 -22.89 6.57 2.62
N MET A 221 -23.40 5.50 2.02
CA MET A 221 -24.82 5.13 2.14
C MET A 221 -25.19 4.76 3.58
N ALA A 222 -24.30 4.07 4.30
CA ALA A 222 -24.48 3.75 5.71
C ALA A 222 -24.51 5.02 6.56
N ALA A 223 -23.62 5.99 6.31
CA ALA A 223 -23.59 7.28 7.02
C ALA A 223 -24.89 8.08 6.82
N VAL A 224 -25.39 8.16 5.58
CA VAL A 224 -26.67 8.83 5.27
C VAL A 224 -27.85 8.13 5.97
N THR A 225 -27.85 6.80 5.99
CA THR A 225 -28.89 6.01 6.66
C THR A 225 -28.85 6.23 8.17
N GLU A 226 -27.65 6.24 8.77
CA GLU A 226 -27.44 6.49 10.18
C GLU A 226 -27.82 7.92 10.57
N GLU A 227 -27.53 8.91 9.75
CA GLU A 227 -27.99 10.28 10.00
C GLU A 227 -29.52 10.38 9.99
N ARG A 228 -30.18 9.74 9.02
CA ARG A 228 -31.66 9.64 9.00
C ARG A 228 -32.20 8.96 10.25
N ARG A 229 -31.56 7.87 10.68
CA ARG A 229 -31.92 7.12 11.89
C ARG A 229 -31.72 7.98 13.15
N ARG A 230 -30.62 8.70 13.29
CA ARG A 230 -30.36 9.66 14.39
C ARG A 230 -31.38 10.78 14.42
N ASN A 231 -31.74 11.33 13.25
CA ASN A 231 -32.78 12.37 13.17
C ASN A 231 -34.14 11.84 13.55
N MET A 232 -34.46 10.60 13.20
CA MET A 232 -35.71 9.93 13.64
C MET A 232 -35.70 9.69 15.15
N ALA A 233 -34.60 9.17 15.70
CA ALA A 233 -34.44 8.97 17.15
C ALA A 233 -34.54 10.29 17.92
N ARG A 234 -33.94 11.39 17.44
CA ARG A 234 -34.08 12.73 18.03
C ARG A 234 -35.53 13.21 18.03
N LYS A 235 -36.27 13.00 16.94
CA LYS A 235 -37.70 13.35 16.85
C LYS A 235 -38.54 12.55 17.83
N GLU A 236 -38.31 11.24 17.96
CA GLU A 236 -38.98 10.38 18.91
C GLU A 236 -38.65 10.75 20.37
N LEU A 237 -37.37 11.04 20.66
CA LEU A 237 -36.95 11.53 21.99
C LEU A 237 -37.58 12.88 22.33
N ALA A 238 -37.61 13.82 21.38
CA ALA A 238 -38.26 15.11 21.56
C ALA A 238 -39.77 14.97 21.77
N TRP A 239 -40.41 13.99 21.12
CA TRP A 239 -41.79 13.66 21.35
C TRP A 239 -42.01 13.00 22.73
N LEU A 240 -41.13 12.10 23.14
CA LEU A 240 -41.16 11.46 24.45
C LEU A 240 -40.90 12.45 25.62
N SER A 241 -40.05 13.46 25.40
CA SER A 241 -39.70 14.48 26.41
C SER A 241 -40.79 15.55 26.57
N ARG A 242 -41.53 15.88 25.50
CA ARG A 242 -42.70 16.74 25.59
C ARG A 242 -43.79 15.98 26.32
N GLY A 243 -44.04 16.34 27.58
CA GLY A 243 -45.03 15.70 28.45
C GLY A 243 -46.33 15.40 27.71
N ALA A 244 -46.80 14.16 27.80
CA ALA A 244 -48.09 13.77 27.25
C ALA A 244 -49.20 14.62 27.90
N GLN A 245 -49.96 15.36 27.09
CA GLN A 245 -51.23 15.88 27.55
C GLN A 245 -52.07 14.71 28.04
N ALA A 246 -52.76 14.90 29.15
CA ALA A 246 -53.26 13.93 30.10
C ALA A 246 -54.31 12.91 29.61
N ARG A 247 -54.19 12.29 28.43
CA ARG A 247 -55.18 11.29 27.95
C ARG A 247 -54.63 10.11 27.10
N SER A 248 -53.31 9.91 26.93
CA SER A 248 -52.86 8.71 26.25
C SER A 248 -51.62 8.10 26.93
N THR A 249 -51.74 6.86 27.35
CA THR A 249 -50.64 6.03 27.83
C THR A 249 -49.64 5.84 26.68
N LYS A 250 -48.39 6.25 26.89
CA LYS A 250 -47.31 6.06 25.89
C LYS A 250 -47.16 4.56 25.57
N PRO A 251 -47.25 4.11 24.32
CA PRO A 251 -47.13 2.70 23.99
C PRO A 251 -45.71 2.19 24.35
N LYS A 252 -45.62 1.15 25.18
CA LYS A 252 -44.32 0.57 25.64
C LYS A 252 -43.39 0.24 24.48
N PHE A 253 -43.90 -0.29 23.37
CA PHE A 253 -43.11 -0.67 22.20
C PHE A 253 -42.37 0.52 21.54
N ARG A 254 -42.92 1.74 21.60
CA ARG A 254 -42.27 2.95 21.07
C ARG A 254 -41.11 3.42 21.94
N VAL A 255 -41.17 3.20 23.24
CA VAL A 255 -40.09 3.51 24.18
C VAL A 255 -38.94 2.49 24.02
N GLU A 256 -39.30 1.21 23.80
CA GLU A 256 -38.36 0.14 23.55
C GLU A 256 -37.69 0.33 22.19
N ALA A 257 -38.42 0.60 21.12
CA ALA A 257 -37.87 0.89 19.77
C ALA A 257 -36.95 2.13 19.76
N ALA A 258 -37.27 3.20 20.52
CA ALA A 258 -36.38 4.35 20.65
C ALA A 258 -35.09 4.03 21.41
N ARG A 259 -35.14 3.12 22.40
CA ARG A 259 -33.94 2.64 23.13
C ARG A 259 -33.07 1.75 22.28
N GLU A 260 -33.63 0.85 21.49
CA GLU A 260 -32.90 0.03 20.52
C GLU A 260 -32.21 0.89 19.46
N LEU A 261 -32.91 1.91 18.93
CA LEU A 261 -32.34 2.88 17.97
C LEU A 261 -31.14 3.68 18.53
N ILE A 262 -31.03 3.85 19.83
CA ILE A 262 -29.96 4.60 20.52
C ILE A 262 -28.81 3.67 20.90
N ALA A 263 -29.11 2.41 21.24
CA ALA A 263 -28.12 1.45 21.73
C ALA A 263 -27.14 0.95 20.63
N ASP A 264 -27.58 1.01 19.37
CA ASP A 264 -26.85 0.49 18.21
C ASP A 264 -26.25 1.66 17.38
N VAL A 265 -25.31 2.41 17.96
CA VAL A 265 -24.60 3.51 17.30
C VAL A 265 -23.19 3.06 16.93
N PRO A 266 -22.86 2.90 15.63
CA PRO A 266 -21.49 2.65 15.21
C PRO A 266 -20.57 3.82 15.59
N PRO A 267 -19.31 3.57 15.96
CA PRO A 267 -18.36 4.64 16.24
C PRO A 267 -18.12 5.48 14.98
N VAL A 268 -18.18 6.80 15.11
CA VAL A 268 -17.84 7.75 14.04
C VAL A 268 -16.37 7.63 13.73
N ARG A 269 -16.00 7.33 12.49
CA ARG A 269 -14.60 7.42 12.00
C ARG A 269 -14.25 8.91 11.84
N ASP A 270 -13.32 9.40 12.66
CA ASP A 270 -12.67 10.69 12.44
C ASP A 270 -11.63 10.53 11.33
N GLU A 271 -11.82 11.20 10.19
CA GLU A 271 -10.82 11.31 9.15
C GLU A 271 -9.59 12.07 9.67
N LEU A 272 -8.42 11.46 9.45
CA LEU A 272 -7.14 11.99 9.90
C LEU A 272 -6.64 13.07 8.94
N GLU A 273 -6.78 14.32 9.30
CA GLU A 273 -5.97 15.39 8.75
C GLU A 273 -4.78 15.67 9.68
N LEU A 274 -3.68 14.94 9.50
CA LEU A 274 -2.39 15.21 10.17
C LEU A 274 -1.52 16.19 9.36
N LYS A 275 -2.14 17.10 8.65
CA LYS A 275 -1.44 18.09 7.83
C LYS A 275 -0.71 19.10 8.72
N ARG A 276 0.62 19.02 8.75
CA ARG A 276 1.60 19.97 9.31
C ARG A 276 1.95 19.80 10.79
N LEU A 277 2.71 18.77 11.11
CA LEU A 277 3.66 18.86 12.22
C LEU A 277 4.74 19.88 11.84
N ALA A 278 4.99 20.85 12.71
CA ALA A 278 6.00 21.88 12.45
C ALA A 278 7.40 21.24 12.41
N VAL A 279 7.93 21.07 11.21
CA VAL A 279 9.27 20.54 10.99
C VAL A 279 10.29 21.65 11.21
N SER A 280 11.36 21.36 11.92
CA SER A 280 12.47 22.31 12.12
C SER A 280 13.09 22.69 10.77
N ARG A 281 13.43 24.00 10.60
CA ARG A 281 13.89 24.54 9.32
C ARG A 281 15.15 23.84 8.83
N LEU A 282 15.09 23.22 7.64
CA LEU A 282 16.25 22.67 6.93
C LEU A 282 17.09 23.78 6.28
N GLY A 283 18.42 23.63 6.34
CA GLY A 283 19.33 24.41 5.51
C GLY A 283 19.25 24.00 4.03
N LYS A 284 19.93 24.75 3.15
CA LYS A 284 19.99 24.44 1.71
C LYS A 284 20.68 23.12 1.38
N GLN A 285 21.60 22.68 2.24
CA GLN A 285 22.37 21.44 2.09
C GLN A 285 21.89 20.46 3.14
N VAL A 286 21.41 19.30 2.71
CA VAL A 286 20.88 18.25 3.60
C VAL A 286 21.89 17.11 3.68
N ILE A 287 22.08 16.34 2.62
CA ILE A 287 23.03 15.23 2.60
C ILE A 287 23.69 15.17 1.21
N ASP A 288 25.01 15.19 1.15
CA ASP A 288 25.78 14.96 -0.06
C ASP A 288 26.59 13.67 0.11
N VAL A 289 26.27 12.66 -0.65
CA VAL A 289 27.04 11.44 -0.84
C VAL A 289 27.79 11.57 -2.16
N VAL A 290 29.12 11.50 -2.16
CA VAL A 290 29.93 11.74 -3.36
C VAL A 290 31.00 10.66 -3.50
N ASP A 291 30.92 9.92 -4.62
CA ASP A 291 31.86 8.87 -5.03
C ASP A 291 32.13 7.83 -3.92
N VAL A 292 31.05 7.38 -3.25
CA VAL A 292 31.14 6.55 -2.05
C VAL A 292 31.19 5.07 -2.40
N ASP A 293 32.24 4.42 -1.91
CA ASP A 293 32.34 2.96 -1.77
C ASP A 293 32.11 2.61 -0.30
N ALA A 294 31.28 1.60 -0.04
CA ALA A 294 31.04 1.14 1.33
C ALA A 294 30.79 -0.38 1.39
N GLY A 295 31.03 -0.96 2.55
CA GLY A 295 30.84 -2.38 2.78
C GLY A 295 31.25 -2.78 4.19
N TYR A 296 31.33 -4.07 4.44
CA TYR A 296 31.66 -4.66 5.73
C TYR A 296 32.95 -5.46 5.65
N ALA A 297 33.62 -5.65 6.80
CA ALA A 297 34.70 -6.61 6.89
C ALA A 297 34.11 -8.04 6.87
N ASP A 298 34.60 -8.89 5.96
CA ASP A 298 34.25 -10.30 5.95
C ASP A 298 34.84 -11.05 7.17
N THR A 299 34.40 -12.26 7.44
CA THR A 299 34.89 -13.15 8.51
C THR A 299 36.41 -13.33 8.48
N ASP A 300 37.04 -13.20 7.33
CA ASP A 300 38.49 -13.24 7.11
C ASP A 300 39.18 -11.86 7.19
N GLY A 301 38.43 -10.80 7.54
CA GLY A 301 38.94 -9.43 7.66
C GLY A 301 39.14 -8.71 6.31
N ALA A 302 38.77 -9.32 5.20
CA ALA A 302 38.77 -8.65 3.90
C ALA A 302 37.52 -7.74 3.73
N PRO A 303 37.64 -6.53 3.17
CA PRO A 303 36.49 -5.67 2.93
C PRO A 303 35.60 -6.28 1.84
N LYS A 304 34.38 -6.67 2.21
CA LYS A 304 33.32 -7.02 1.25
C LYS A 304 32.60 -5.74 0.85
N GLN A 305 32.93 -5.24 -0.34
CA GLN A 305 32.30 -4.04 -0.90
C GLN A 305 30.86 -4.36 -1.30
N VAL A 306 29.94 -3.48 -0.92
CA VAL A 306 28.50 -3.60 -1.16
C VAL A 306 28.00 -2.44 -2.02
N LEU A 307 28.57 -1.25 -1.82
CA LEU A 307 28.26 -0.03 -2.57
C LEU A 307 29.46 0.36 -3.40
N ASN A 308 29.23 0.72 -4.67
CA ASN A 308 30.25 1.04 -5.66
C ASN A 308 29.95 2.40 -6.27
N ASP A 309 30.86 3.37 -6.10
CA ASP A 309 30.82 4.70 -6.72
C ASP A 309 29.44 5.39 -6.62
N VAL A 310 28.90 5.42 -5.40
CA VAL A 310 27.57 5.98 -5.16
C VAL A 310 27.66 7.49 -5.01
N THR A 311 26.97 8.21 -5.90
CA THR A 311 26.80 9.66 -5.80
C THR A 311 25.32 9.99 -5.70
N TRP A 312 24.91 10.64 -4.58
CA TRP A 312 23.55 11.04 -4.33
C TRP A 312 23.48 12.36 -3.57
N LEU A 313 22.85 13.37 -4.17
CA LEU A 313 22.65 14.68 -3.59
C LEU A 313 21.20 14.83 -3.13
N ILE A 314 20.98 15.00 -1.84
CA ILE A 314 19.66 15.04 -1.22
C ILE A 314 19.42 16.47 -0.71
N GLY A 315 18.40 17.12 -1.26
CA GLY A 315 17.98 18.46 -0.93
C GLY A 315 16.89 18.56 0.14
N ALA A 316 16.54 19.77 0.50
CA ALA A 316 15.48 20.03 1.45
C ALA A 316 14.10 19.85 0.80
N GLY A 317 13.29 18.97 1.38
CA GLY A 317 11.95 18.65 0.90
C GLY A 317 11.92 17.60 -0.20
N ASP A 318 13.07 17.03 -0.59
CA ASP A 318 13.11 15.94 -1.56
C ASP A 318 12.46 14.67 -0.99
N ARG A 319 11.77 13.94 -1.85
CA ARG A 319 11.05 12.72 -1.49
C ARG A 319 11.50 11.59 -2.40
N TYR A 320 12.37 10.75 -1.89
CA TYR A 320 13.01 9.68 -2.64
C TYR A 320 12.52 8.31 -2.23
N GLY A 321 12.20 7.48 -3.24
CA GLY A 321 12.00 6.05 -3.10
C GLY A 321 13.27 5.29 -3.47
N LEU A 322 13.70 4.35 -2.64
CA LEU A 322 14.86 3.50 -2.89
C LEU A 322 14.40 2.07 -3.20
N LEU A 323 14.64 1.66 -4.44
CA LEU A 323 14.34 0.34 -4.99
C LEU A 323 15.59 -0.56 -4.98
N GLY A 324 15.39 -1.85 -4.99
CA GLY A 324 16.47 -2.84 -5.10
C GLY A 324 16.05 -4.20 -4.56
N GLU A 325 16.72 -5.25 -5.01
CA GLU A 325 16.50 -6.61 -4.54
C GLU A 325 16.86 -6.74 -3.04
N ASN A 326 16.41 -7.81 -2.41
CA ASN A 326 16.82 -8.13 -1.05
C ASN A 326 18.32 -8.45 -1.04
N GLY A 327 19.06 -7.81 -0.12
CA GLY A 327 20.52 -7.92 -0.05
C GLY A 327 21.31 -7.02 -1.01
N ALA A 328 20.67 -6.19 -1.84
CA ALA A 328 21.35 -5.26 -2.75
C ALA A 328 22.17 -4.15 -2.05
N GLY A 329 22.04 -4.00 -0.71
CA GLY A 329 22.78 -2.99 0.06
C GLY A 329 21.97 -1.74 0.43
N LYS A 330 20.64 -1.78 0.32
CA LYS A 330 19.77 -0.65 0.69
C LYS A 330 20.00 -0.18 2.13
N SER A 331 19.98 -1.09 3.11
CA SER A 331 20.23 -0.77 4.52
C SER A 331 21.65 -0.24 4.74
N THR A 332 22.64 -0.79 4.02
CA THR A 332 24.03 -0.27 4.05
C THR A 332 24.09 1.18 3.57
N LEU A 333 23.39 1.51 2.49
CA LEU A 333 23.31 2.90 1.98
C LEU A 333 22.64 3.83 3.01
N LEU A 334 21.55 3.38 3.64
CA LEU A 334 20.89 4.16 4.69
C LEU A 334 21.79 4.38 5.91
N ASP A 335 22.59 3.40 6.32
CA ASP A 335 23.52 3.53 7.43
C ASP A 335 24.71 4.45 7.09
N VAL A 336 25.18 4.44 5.86
CA VAL A 336 26.18 5.38 5.35
C VAL A 336 25.65 6.82 5.37
N ILE A 337 24.42 7.05 4.91
CA ILE A 337 23.75 8.35 4.91
C ILE A 337 23.58 8.89 6.34
N GLN A 338 23.28 8.02 7.30
CA GLN A 338 23.16 8.37 8.72
C GLN A 338 24.53 8.60 9.41
N GLY A 339 25.64 8.25 8.74
CA GLY A 339 26.98 8.29 9.31
C GLY A 339 27.28 7.17 10.32
N LYS A 340 26.45 6.11 10.36
CA LYS A 340 26.70 4.91 11.19
C LYS A 340 27.86 4.07 10.63
N ILE A 341 27.99 4.01 9.31
CA ILE A 341 29.07 3.34 8.60
C ILE A 341 29.93 4.39 7.90
N ALA A 342 31.24 4.36 8.16
CA ALA A 342 32.18 5.20 7.45
C ALA A 342 32.42 4.65 6.04
N PRO A 343 32.44 5.49 4.99
CA PRO A 343 32.75 5.04 3.64
C PRO A 343 34.20 4.53 3.52
N LEU A 344 34.44 3.54 2.69
CA LEU A 344 35.78 3.05 2.34
C LEU A 344 36.51 4.05 1.45
N HIS A 345 35.78 4.63 0.49
CA HIS A 345 36.19 5.72 -0.38
C HIS A 345 35.10 6.76 -0.50
N GLY A 346 35.44 7.94 -1.04
CA GLY A 346 34.50 9.03 -1.20
C GLY A 346 34.26 9.82 0.08
N ARG A 347 33.13 10.52 0.12
CA ARG A 347 32.78 11.36 1.29
C ARG A 347 31.27 11.48 1.45
N VAL A 348 30.84 11.55 2.71
CA VAL A 348 29.45 11.88 3.09
C VAL A 348 29.49 13.19 3.88
N LYS A 349 28.66 14.14 3.48
CA LYS A 349 28.51 15.40 4.19
C LYS A 349 27.06 15.60 4.60
N ILE A 350 26.85 15.67 5.90
CA ILE A 350 25.54 15.88 6.52
C ILE A 350 25.42 17.33 6.98
N GLY A 351 24.31 17.98 6.69
CA GLY A 351 24.03 19.36 7.09
C GLY A 351 23.93 19.47 8.62
N GLN A 352 24.46 20.56 9.19
CA GLN A 352 24.48 20.75 10.66
C GLN A 352 23.08 20.85 11.29
N THR A 353 22.06 21.19 10.52
CA THR A 353 20.66 21.31 10.99
C THR A 353 19.84 20.05 10.78
N VAL A 354 20.45 18.99 10.22
CA VAL A 354 19.77 17.73 9.96
C VAL A 354 19.46 17.02 11.28
N ARG A 355 18.20 16.61 11.42
CA ARG A 355 17.69 15.73 12.46
C ARG A 355 17.04 14.54 11.80
N PHE A 356 17.64 13.39 11.94
CA PHE A 356 17.09 12.14 11.41
C PHE A 356 15.99 11.62 12.31
N GLY A 357 14.86 11.25 11.70
CA GLY A 357 13.92 10.30 12.25
C GLY A 357 14.06 9.00 11.45
N VAL A 358 14.35 7.92 12.12
CA VAL A 358 14.62 6.63 11.47
C VAL A 358 13.64 5.59 11.99
N LEU A 359 12.94 4.94 11.08
CA LEU A 359 12.18 3.73 11.34
C LEU A 359 12.96 2.57 10.73
N SER A 360 13.59 1.77 11.57
CA SER A 360 14.37 0.61 11.13
C SER A 360 13.47 -0.60 10.85
N GLN A 361 13.94 -1.53 10.02
CA GLN A 361 13.20 -2.76 9.73
C GLN A 361 12.94 -3.59 10.98
N GLN A 362 13.90 -3.63 11.93
CA GLN A 362 13.83 -4.43 13.17
C GLN A 362 13.24 -3.68 14.36
N LEU A 363 12.87 -2.39 14.19
CA LEU A 363 12.35 -1.52 15.25
C LEU A 363 13.30 -1.39 16.45
N GLU A 364 14.61 -1.30 16.18
CA GLU A 364 15.66 -1.16 17.20
C GLU A 364 15.43 0.04 18.11
N GLU A 365 14.77 1.09 17.61
CA GLU A 365 14.40 2.30 18.34
C GLU A 365 13.41 2.04 19.49
N LEU A 366 12.67 0.93 19.46
CA LEU A 366 11.76 0.51 20.56
C LEU A 366 12.42 -0.38 21.61
N GLU A 367 13.58 -0.97 21.33
CA GLU A 367 14.25 -1.90 22.26
C GLU A 367 14.45 -1.32 23.68
N PRO A 368 14.85 -0.05 23.86
CA PRO A 368 15.02 0.52 25.19
C PRO A 368 13.72 0.61 26.00
N TYR A 369 12.57 0.60 25.32
CA TYR A 369 11.25 0.84 25.92
C TYR A 369 10.39 -0.42 26.07
N MET A 370 10.92 -1.61 25.75
CA MET A 370 10.13 -2.86 25.76
C MET A 370 9.49 -3.18 27.12
N GLY A 371 10.08 -2.73 28.22
CA GLY A 371 9.53 -2.91 29.58
C GLY A 371 8.48 -1.88 29.98
N ASP A 372 8.42 -0.75 29.29
CA ASP A 372 7.61 0.41 29.63
C ASP A 372 6.21 0.30 29.00
N THR A 373 5.25 1.03 29.57
CA THR A 373 3.93 1.19 28.96
C THR A 373 3.96 2.28 27.89
N ILE A 374 3.05 2.20 26.90
CA ILE A 374 2.93 3.23 25.85
C ILE A 374 2.79 4.61 26.50
N ARG A 375 1.98 4.73 27.56
CA ARG A 375 1.72 6.00 28.25
C ARG A 375 2.98 6.57 28.91
N GLU A 376 3.81 5.74 29.53
CA GLU A 376 5.08 6.17 30.13
C GLU A 376 6.02 6.73 29.08
N VAL A 377 6.14 6.06 27.94
CA VAL A 377 6.99 6.52 26.84
C VAL A 377 6.45 7.82 26.23
N LEU A 378 5.14 7.92 25.98
CA LEU A 378 4.52 9.17 25.48
C LEU A 378 4.70 10.34 26.46
N GLY A 379 4.82 10.06 27.77
CA GLY A 379 5.09 11.07 28.81
C GLY A 379 6.46 11.76 28.68
N ASN A 380 7.41 11.18 27.95
CA ASN A 380 8.73 11.76 27.68
C ASN A 380 8.71 12.82 26.57
N TYR A 381 7.61 12.92 25.83
CA TYR A 381 7.42 13.85 24.72
C TYR A 381 6.70 15.13 25.14
N LYS A 382 6.56 16.08 24.23
CA LYS A 382 5.82 17.32 24.48
C LYS A 382 4.35 17.02 24.81
N LYS A 383 3.78 17.79 25.74
CA LYS A 383 2.37 17.61 26.15
C LYS A 383 1.39 17.87 25.00
N TYR A 384 1.76 18.76 24.07
CA TYR A 384 0.90 19.15 22.94
C TYR A 384 1.75 19.37 21.70
N TYR A 385 1.20 18.97 20.58
CA TYR A 385 1.71 19.22 19.22
C TYR A 385 0.65 20.03 18.47
N VAL A 386 1.08 20.99 17.66
CA VAL A 386 0.15 21.78 16.84
C VAL A 386 0.00 21.09 15.49
N ILE A 387 -1.19 20.54 15.25
CA ILE A 387 -1.56 19.89 13.99
C ILE A 387 -2.77 20.65 13.44
N ASP A 388 -2.66 21.18 12.22
CA ASP A 388 -3.71 22.00 11.57
C ASP A 388 -4.23 23.15 12.44
N GLY A 389 -3.32 23.75 13.22
CA GLY A 389 -3.67 24.85 14.11
C GLY A 389 -4.41 24.42 15.39
N LYS A 390 -4.57 23.11 15.63
CA LYS A 390 -5.17 22.56 16.84
C LYS A 390 -4.10 21.89 17.71
N GLU A 391 -4.13 22.16 19.01
CA GLU A 391 -3.31 21.46 19.98
C GLU A 391 -3.82 20.03 20.19
N THR A 392 -2.96 19.05 19.91
CA THR A 392 -3.27 17.62 20.03
C THR A 392 -2.24 16.96 20.94
N SER A 393 -2.69 16.16 21.90
CA SER A 393 -1.77 15.41 22.76
C SER A 393 -1.25 14.14 22.08
N PRO A 394 -0.05 13.63 22.48
CA PRO A 394 0.50 12.38 21.98
C PRO A 394 -0.46 11.18 22.12
N GLU A 395 -1.22 11.12 23.22
CA GLU A 395 -2.19 10.05 23.44
C GLU A 395 -3.30 10.06 22.40
N LYS A 396 -3.81 11.25 22.03
CA LYS A 396 -4.82 11.37 20.96
C LYS A 396 -4.26 10.97 19.59
N LEU A 397 -2.98 11.24 19.32
CA LEU A 397 -2.31 10.78 18.11
C LEU A 397 -2.18 9.26 18.10
N CYS A 398 -1.86 8.67 19.25
CA CYS A 398 -1.81 7.23 19.42
C CYS A 398 -3.19 6.58 19.19
N GLU A 399 -4.28 7.17 19.74
CA GLU A 399 -5.64 6.73 19.51
C GLU A 399 -6.03 6.80 18.02
N ARG A 400 -5.61 7.85 17.32
CA ARG A 400 -5.81 7.99 15.87
C ARG A 400 -5.10 6.92 15.05
N LEU A 401 -3.95 6.43 15.52
CA LEU A 401 -3.26 5.27 14.93
C LEU A 401 -3.86 3.93 15.36
N GLY A 402 -5.08 3.94 15.90
CA GLY A 402 -5.85 2.73 16.20
C GLY A 402 -5.50 2.07 17.52
N PHE A 403 -4.85 2.77 18.46
CA PHE A 403 -4.67 2.28 19.83
C PHE A 403 -5.90 2.64 20.67
N THR A 404 -6.42 1.69 21.43
CA THR A 404 -7.48 1.95 22.40
C THR A 404 -6.89 2.58 23.67
N THR A 405 -7.71 3.33 24.42
CA THR A 405 -7.31 3.90 25.71
C THR A 405 -6.79 2.82 26.69
N GLN A 406 -7.31 1.58 26.60
CA GLN A 406 -6.81 0.45 27.40
C GLN A 406 -5.41 0.02 26.97
N GLN A 407 -5.13 0.00 25.68
CA GLN A 407 -3.82 -0.37 25.14
C GLN A 407 -2.71 0.62 25.50
N LEU A 408 -3.04 1.88 25.82
CA LEU A 408 -2.06 2.84 26.31
C LEU A 408 -1.37 2.39 27.62
N TRP A 409 -2.00 1.50 28.37
CA TRP A 409 -1.47 0.90 29.59
C TRP A 409 -0.76 -0.45 29.37
N SER A 410 -0.76 -0.95 28.12
CA SER A 410 -0.03 -2.17 27.78
C SER A 410 1.46 -1.89 27.66
N ARG A 411 2.28 -2.89 28.00
CA ARG A 411 3.73 -2.82 27.77
C ARG A 411 4.03 -2.94 26.30
N ILE A 412 5.06 -2.22 25.85
CA ILE A 412 5.48 -2.22 24.44
C ILE A 412 5.89 -3.64 23.99
N GLY A 413 6.53 -4.41 24.88
CA GLY A 413 6.89 -5.80 24.61
C GLY A 413 5.71 -6.74 24.33
N ASP A 414 4.50 -6.42 24.83
CA ASP A 414 3.30 -7.24 24.67
C ASP A 414 2.51 -6.89 23.39
N LEU A 415 2.93 -5.85 22.67
CA LEU A 415 2.28 -5.40 21.44
C LEU A 415 2.58 -6.34 20.27
N SER A 416 1.62 -6.47 19.33
CA SER A 416 1.86 -7.16 18.06
C SER A 416 2.89 -6.41 17.20
N GLY A 417 3.48 -7.08 16.19
CA GLY A 417 4.44 -6.48 15.26
C GLY A 417 3.90 -5.19 14.61
N GLY A 418 2.69 -5.24 14.06
CA GLY A 418 2.05 -4.06 13.46
C GLY A 418 1.74 -2.95 14.47
N GLN A 419 1.40 -3.28 15.73
CA GLN A 419 1.22 -2.28 16.78
C GLN A 419 2.54 -1.61 17.15
N ARG A 420 3.61 -2.40 17.32
CA ARG A 420 4.96 -1.86 17.58
C ARG A 420 5.41 -0.93 16.45
N ARG A 421 5.19 -1.31 15.19
CA ARG A 421 5.56 -0.50 14.02
C ARG A 421 4.81 0.83 13.97
N ARG A 422 3.50 0.83 14.24
CA ARG A 422 2.69 2.05 14.35
C ARG A 422 3.15 2.97 15.48
N LEU A 423 3.47 2.38 16.63
CA LEU A 423 3.99 3.14 17.77
C LEU A 423 5.35 3.76 17.44
N SER A 424 6.28 2.98 16.87
CA SER A 424 7.60 3.45 16.47
C SER A 424 7.51 4.61 15.47
N LEU A 425 6.67 4.48 14.42
CA LEU A 425 6.43 5.56 13.47
C LEU A 425 5.91 6.83 14.18
N LEU A 426 4.97 6.69 15.12
CA LEU A 426 4.47 7.82 15.90
C LEU A 426 5.60 8.48 16.71
N LEU A 427 6.36 7.70 17.45
CA LEU A 427 7.45 8.23 18.28
C LEU A 427 8.50 8.95 17.43
N THR A 428 8.85 8.35 16.28
CA THR A 428 9.78 8.96 15.30
C THR A 428 9.28 10.33 14.83
N ILE A 429 7.98 10.49 14.59
CA ILE A 429 7.39 11.75 14.14
C ILE A 429 7.30 12.77 15.31
N LEU A 430 7.01 12.31 16.52
CA LEU A 430 6.95 13.15 17.72
C LEU A 430 8.30 13.80 18.08
N ASP A 431 9.41 13.24 17.64
CA ASP A 431 10.75 13.82 17.75
C ASP A 431 10.97 15.04 16.82
N GLU A 432 9.98 15.37 15.99
CA GLU A 432 10.03 16.49 15.03
C GLU A 432 11.28 16.46 14.14
N PRO A 433 11.56 15.33 13.44
CA PRO A 433 12.69 15.26 12.53
C PRO A 433 12.45 16.16 11.32
N ASN A 434 13.54 16.48 10.59
CA ASN A 434 13.43 17.16 9.30
C ASN A 434 13.93 16.31 8.12
N VAL A 435 14.53 15.17 8.41
CA VAL A 435 14.85 14.10 7.46
C VAL A 435 14.28 12.81 8.01
N LEU A 436 13.39 12.18 7.28
CA LEU A 436 12.74 10.92 7.67
C LEU A 436 13.26 9.79 6.80
N ILE A 437 13.78 8.75 7.42
CA ILE A 437 14.25 7.53 6.77
C ILE A 437 13.35 6.39 7.24
N LEU A 438 12.62 5.80 6.31
CA LEU A 438 11.68 4.72 6.59
C LEU A 438 12.10 3.45 5.84
N ASP A 439 12.43 2.41 6.59
CA ASP A 439 12.75 1.10 6.04
C ASP A 439 11.57 0.14 6.28
N GLU A 440 10.84 -0.18 5.20
CA GLU A 440 9.65 -1.03 5.20
C GLU A 440 8.55 -0.61 6.20
N PRO A 441 8.07 0.64 6.18
CA PRO A 441 7.11 1.14 7.16
C PRO A 441 5.73 0.45 7.09
N GLY A 442 5.39 -0.15 5.95
CA GLY A 442 4.12 -0.81 5.70
C GLY A 442 4.02 -2.25 6.18
N ASN A 443 5.14 -2.90 6.53
CA ASN A 443 5.13 -4.31 6.93
C ASN A 443 4.25 -4.53 8.17
N ASP A 444 3.50 -5.63 8.18
CA ASP A 444 2.57 -6.02 9.25
C ASP A 444 1.39 -5.04 9.48
N LEU A 445 1.21 -4.02 8.63
CA LEU A 445 0.05 -3.10 8.69
C LEU A 445 -1.07 -3.61 7.79
N ASP A 446 -2.30 -3.47 8.25
CA ASP A 446 -3.46 -3.71 7.40
C ASP A 446 -3.71 -2.56 6.41
N THR A 447 -4.53 -2.79 5.41
CA THR A 447 -4.78 -1.82 4.33
C THR A 447 -5.33 -0.48 4.81
N ASP A 448 -6.12 -0.48 5.90
CA ASP A 448 -6.66 0.74 6.50
C ASP A 448 -5.54 1.56 7.17
N MET A 449 -4.62 0.89 7.87
CA MET A 449 -3.47 1.53 8.49
C MET A 449 -2.45 2.03 7.47
N LEU A 450 -2.25 1.29 6.37
CA LEU A 450 -1.41 1.75 5.25
C LEU A 450 -1.93 3.07 4.68
N ALA A 451 -3.24 3.20 4.46
CA ALA A 451 -3.83 4.46 3.99
C ALA A 451 -3.59 5.63 4.96
N ILE A 452 -3.66 5.38 6.28
CA ILE A 452 -3.37 6.40 7.30
C ILE A 452 -1.89 6.81 7.26
N VAL A 453 -0.97 5.86 7.12
CA VAL A 453 0.47 6.13 7.00
C VAL A 453 0.76 6.93 5.73
N GLU A 454 0.12 6.59 4.62
CA GLU A 454 0.24 7.33 3.36
C GLU A 454 -0.18 8.79 3.51
N ASP A 455 -1.37 9.03 4.08
CA ASP A 455 -1.88 10.38 4.30
C ASP A 455 -0.97 11.19 5.24
N LEU A 456 -0.43 10.54 6.28
CA LEU A 456 0.54 11.14 7.18
C LEU A 456 1.82 11.55 6.45
N LEU A 457 2.37 10.65 5.64
CA LEU A 457 3.61 10.90 4.90
C LEU A 457 3.40 11.90 3.76
N ASP A 458 2.26 11.85 3.06
CA ASP A 458 1.93 12.80 1.99
C ASP A 458 1.90 14.25 2.50
N GLY A 459 1.32 14.48 3.67
CA GLY A 459 1.28 15.79 4.33
C GLY A 459 2.57 16.23 5.00
N TRP A 460 3.61 15.38 5.11
CA TRP A 460 4.82 15.69 5.85
C TRP A 460 5.80 16.57 5.02
N PRO A 461 6.26 17.73 5.54
CA PRO A 461 6.97 18.74 4.74
C PRO A 461 8.50 18.58 4.69
N GLY A 462 9.07 17.58 5.34
CA GLY A 462 10.52 17.35 5.40
C GLY A 462 11.06 16.52 4.24
N THR A 463 12.36 16.22 4.27
CA THR A 463 13.02 15.33 3.31
C THR A 463 12.73 13.88 3.68
N LEU A 464 12.21 13.09 2.73
CA LEU A 464 11.82 11.68 2.92
C LEU A 464 12.70 10.76 2.10
N ILE A 465 13.21 9.70 2.73
CA ILE A 465 13.83 8.55 2.06
C ILE A 465 13.02 7.32 2.46
N LEU A 466 12.40 6.69 1.49
CA LEU A 466 11.51 5.55 1.69
C LEU A 466 12.07 4.30 1.00
N VAL A 467 12.23 3.24 1.77
CA VAL A 467 12.45 1.88 1.25
C VAL A 467 11.17 1.10 1.49
N THR A 468 10.54 0.58 0.45
CA THR A 468 9.37 -0.28 0.59
C THR A 468 9.19 -1.16 -0.64
N HIS A 469 8.55 -2.30 -0.43
CA HIS A 469 8.08 -3.20 -1.49
C HIS A 469 6.61 -2.96 -1.86
N ASP A 470 5.90 -2.10 -1.13
CA ASP A 470 4.55 -1.64 -1.49
C ASP A 470 4.63 -0.57 -2.59
N ARG A 471 4.20 -0.95 -3.80
CA ARG A 471 4.23 -0.09 -4.98
C ARG A 471 3.34 1.14 -4.81
N PHE A 472 2.14 1.01 -4.23
CA PHE A 472 1.23 2.13 -4.03
C PHE A 472 1.80 3.15 -3.05
N LEU A 473 2.36 2.69 -1.93
CA LEU A 473 3.04 3.57 -0.97
C LEU A 473 4.21 4.30 -1.63
N MET A 474 5.05 3.57 -2.41
CA MET A 474 6.18 4.14 -3.14
C MET A 474 5.75 5.26 -4.09
N GLU A 475 4.80 4.97 -4.98
CA GLU A 475 4.35 5.91 -6.02
C GLU A 475 3.59 7.11 -5.45
N ARG A 476 2.86 6.94 -4.33
CA ARG A 476 2.06 8.01 -3.73
C ARG A 476 2.89 9.02 -2.93
N VAL A 477 3.89 8.55 -2.17
CA VAL A 477 4.60 9.42 -1.21
C VAL A 477 5.99 9.86 -1.66
N THR A 478 6.48 9.41 -2.81
CA THR A 478 7.79 9.80 -3.35
C THR A 478 7.69 10.43 -4.73
N ASP A 479 8.51 11.47 -4.97
CA ASP A 479 8.53 12.20 -6.25
C ASP A 479 9.52 11.56 -7.25
N GLN A 480 10.57 10.91 -6.74
CA GLN A 480 11.61 10.30 -7.55
C GLN A 480 12.00 8.95 -6.97
N GLN A 481 12.26 7.99 -7.86
CA GLN A 481 12.72 6.67 -7.46
C GLN A 481 14.16 6.45 -7.92
N TRP A 482 14.94 5.83 -7.05
CA TRP A 482 16.31 5.40 -7.31
C TRP A 482 16.42 3.91 -7.07
N ALA A 483 17.20 3.21 -7.89
CA ALA A 483 17.40 1.78 -7.74
C ALA A 483 18.88 1.48 -7.44
N LEU A 484 19.09 0.59 -6.48
CA LEU A 484 20.40 0.03 -6.19
C LEU A 484 20.55 -1.28 -6.97
N LEU A 485 21.36 -1.26 -8.02
CA LEU A 485 21.62 -2.36 -8.93
C LEU A 485 23.13 -2.66 -8.94
N ASP A 486 23.52 -3.88 -8.59
CA ASP A 486 24.93 -4.33 -8.53
C ASP A 486 25.85 -3.36 -7.74
N GLY A 487 25.33 -2.79 -6.65
CA GLY A 487 26.04 -1.84 -5.81
C GLY A 487 26.06 -0.40 -6.33
N HIS A 488 25.53 -0.12 -7.52
CA HIS A 488 25.43 1.22 -8.10
C HIS A 488 24.05 1.82 -7.92
N LEU A 489 24.00 3.12 -7.62
CA LEU A 489 22.75 3.85 -7.47
C LEU A 489 22.35 4.49 -8.81
N THR A 490 21.19 4.10 -9.34
CA THR A 490 20.69 4.54 -10.65
C THR A 490 19.35 5.23 -10.51
N HIS A 491 19.20 6.43 -11.09
CA HIS A 491 17.92 7.16 -11.12
C HIS A 491 16.92 6.47 -12.06
N MET A 492 15.65 6.36 -11.61
CA MET A 492 14.55 5.69 -12.32
C MET A 492 13.46 6.70 -12.73
N PRO A 493 13.63 7.48 -13.80
CA PRO A 493 12.62 8.46 -14.23
C PRO A 493 11.27 7.83 -14.59
N GLY A 494 11.27 6.57 -15.03
CA GLY A 494 10.05 5.79 -15.31
C GLY A 494 9.56 4.98 -14.11
N GLY A 495 10.05 5.31 -12.90
CA GLY A 495 9.57 4.74 -11.65
C GLY A 495 9.77 3.23 -11.50
N VAL A 496 8.87 2.64 -10.74
CA VAL A 496 8.84 1.19 -10.46
C VAL A 496 8.76 0.35 -11.74
N ASP A 497 8.02 0.80 -12.74
CA ASP A 497 7.89 0.07 -14.02
C ASP A 497 9.21 -0.02 -14.79
N GLN A 498 10.01 1.04 -14.75
CA GLN A 498 11.34 1.02 -15.37
C GLN A 498 12.26 0.05 -14.63
N TYR A 499 12.25 0.09 -13.30
CA TYR A 499 13.02 -0.83 -12.47
C TYR A 499 12.68 -2.29 -12.79
N LEU A 500 11.38 -2.64 -12.81
CA LEU A 500 10.94 -4.00 -13.11
C LEU A 500 11.32 -4.46 -14.53
N ARG A 501 11.28 -3.56 -15.52
CA ARG A 501 11.75 -3.87 -16.89
C ARG A 501 13.24 -4.16 -16.94
N LEU A 502 14.07 -3.37 -16.24
CA LEU A 502 15.50 -3.59 -16.17
C LEU A 502 15.85 -4.92 -15.50
N CYS A 503 15.21 -5.22 -14.36
CA CYS A 503 15.40 -6.50 -13.66
C CYS A 503 15.03 -7.71 -14.54
N ASN A 504 13.95 -7.62 -15.32
CA ASN A 504 13.54 -8.70 -16.23
C ASN A 504 14.52 -8.88 -17.40
N ALA A 505 15.01 -7.78 -18.00
CA ALA A 505 15.97 -7.83 -19.08
C ALA A 505 17.31 -8.46 -18.65
N THR A 506 17.77 -8.15 -17.45
CA THR A 506 18.98 -8.76 -16.87
C THR A 506 18.81 -10.27 -16.65
N ALA A 507 17.60 -10.72 -16.26
CA ALA A 507 17.30 -12.15 -16.08
C ALA A 507 17.25 -12.94 -17.40
N GLU A 508 16.89 -12.30 -18.51
CA GLU A 508 16.82 -12.90 -19.84
C GLU A 508 18.18 -12.89 -20.60
N GLY A 509 19.23 -12.33 -19.97
CA GLY A 509 20.60 -12.35 -20.52
C GLY A 509 20.83 -11.38 -21.68
N GLU A 510 19.94 -10.41 -21.92
CA GLU A 510 20.23 -9.30 -22.82
C GLU A 510 21.18 -8.29 -22.14
N PRO A 511 22.31 -7.92 -22.79
CA PRO A 511 23.20 -6.91 -22.23
C PRO A 511 22.49 -5.55 -22.23
N VAL A 512 22.02 -5.12 -21.08
CA VAL A 512 21.49 -3.78 -20.89
C VAL A 512 22.66 -2.81 -21.00
N GLY A 513 22.76 -2.12 -22.14
CA GLY A 513 23.71 -1.03 -22.31
C GLY A 513 23.46 0.03 -21.24
N ALA A 514 24.43 0.23 -20.35
CA ALA A 514 24.39 1.30 -19.37
C ALA A 514 24.08 2.63 -20.07
N PRO A 515 23.11 3.42 -19.63
CA PRO A 515 22.91 4.77 -20.14
C PRO A 515 24.15 5.59 -19.75
N SER A 516 24.97 5.91 -20.76
CA SER A 516 26.12 6.78 -20.63
C SER A 516 25.68 8.10 -19.98
N ALA A 517 26.11 8.34 -18.76
CA ALA A 517 25.99 9.63 -18.10
C ALA A 517 26.84 10.65 -18.85
N LYS A 518 26.26 11.33 -19.83
CA LYS A 518 26.84 12.57 -20.36
C LYS A 518 26.48 13.68 -19.39
N THR A 519 27.43 14.02 -18.54
CA THR A 519 27.51 15.27 -17.81
C THR A 519 27.31 16.43 -18.78
N GLY A 520 26.17 17.08 -18.73
CA GLY A 520 25.91 18.33 -19.43
C GLY A 520 26.55 19.48 -18.66
N THR A 521 27.76 19.87 -19.05
CA THR A 521 28.33 21.19 -18.71
C THR A 521 27.58 22.25 -19.50
N PHE A 522 26.94 23.15 -18.79
CA PHE A 522 26.45 24.42 -19.38
C PHE A 522 27.64 25.27 -19.77
N ASP A 523 27.86 25.46 -21.07
CA ASP A 523 28.76 26.50 -21.58
C ASP A 523 27.95 27.47 -22.44
N THR A 524 28.05 28.76 -22.06
CA THR A 524 27.48 29.90 -22.74
C THR A 524 28.52 30.41 -23.75
N GLY A 525 28.17 30.43 -25.04
CA GLY A 525 29.05 31.09 -26.00
C GLY A 525 28.64 30.94 -27.46
N ALA A 526 28.37 32.01 -28.07
CA ALA A 526 27.82 32.33 -29.38
C ALA A 526 28.59 31.80 -30.59
N ALA A 527 27.84 31.78 -31.69
CA ALA A 527 28.19 32.14 -33.07
C ALA A 527 28.41 30.99 -34.11
N ALA A 528 27.44 30.97 -35.03
CA ALA A 528 27.52 30.95 -36.52
C ALA A 528 28.47 30.02 -37.24
N ALA A 529 27.95 29.18 -38.10
CA ALA A 529 28.00 29.23 -39.60
C ALA A 529 27.78 27.85 -40.24
N ALA A 530 26.79 27.80 -41.12
CA ALA A 530 26.68 27.18 -42.45
C ALA A 530 27.34 25.82 -42.75
N ALA A 531 26.56 24.95 -43.27
CA ALA A 531 26.58 24.28 -44.56
C ALA A 531 26.28 22.75 -44.52
N GLU A 532 25.35 22.42 -45.34
CA GLU A 532 25.14 21.33 -46.29
C GLU A 532 24.40 20.06 -45.85
N LYS A 533 23.27 19.88 -46.57
CA LYS A 533 22.41 18.68 -46.64
C LYS A 533 23.12 17.58 -47.44
N PRO A 534 22.76 16.33 -47.18
CA PRO A 534 22.13 15.59 -48.28
C PRO A 534 20.78 14.95 -47.89
N LYS A 535 19.94 14.88 -48.91
CA LYS A 535 18.60 14.29 -48.96
C LYS A 535 18.66 12.77 -48.79
N SER A 536 17.74 12.21 -48.00
CA SER A 536 17.15 10.92 -48.33
C SER A 536 15.71 10.87 -47.77
N SER A 537 14.84 10.37 -48.62
CA SER A 537 13.42 10.25 -48.56
C SER A 537 12.96 9.21 -47.51
N GLY A 538 12.04 9.61 -46.62
CA GLY A 538 11.23 8.71 -45.79
C GLY A 538 10.09 9.56 -45.21
N GLN A 539 8.86 9.21 -45.50
CA GLN A 539 7.66 9.92 -45.04
C GLN A 539 7.62 9.97 -43.51
N PRO A 540 7.37 11.10 -42.87
CA PRO A 540 6.97 11.18 -41.47
C PRO A 540 5.45 11.31 -41.38
N ASN A 541 4.80 10.32 -40.81
CA ASN A 541 3.48 10.50 -40.20
C ASN A 541 3.70 11.16 -38.84
N GLY A 542 3.72 12.46 -38.78
CA GLY A 542 3.81 13.24 -37.54
C GLY A 542 3.34 14.66 -37.79
N LEU A 543 2.55 15.22 -36.85
CA LEU A 543 2.07 16.60 -36.88
C LEU A 543 3.23 17.59 -37.10
N SER A 544 3.05 18.55 -38.00
CA SER A 544 4.03 19.59 -38.24
C SER A 544 4.22 20.48 -36.99
N ASN A 545 5.38 21.10 -36.83
CA ASN A 545 5.65 22.04 -35.73
C ASN A 545 4.61 23.17 -35.62
N ALA A 546 3.99 23.55 -36.75
CA ALA A 546 2.93 24.55 -36.77
C ALA A 546 1.61 23.99 -36.19
N GLU A 547 1.30 22.73 -36.44
CA GLU A 547 0.11 22.06 -35.91
C GLU A 547 0.25 21.77 -34.42
N ARG A 548 1.43 21.35 -33.95
CA ARG A 548 1.73 21.20 -32.51
C ARG A 548 1.59 22.53 -31.77
N GLN A 549 2.06 23.63 -32.36
CA GLN A 549 1.93 24.94 -31.75
C GLN A 549 0.47 25.43 -31.73
N LYS A 550 -0.33 25.04 -32.73
CA LYS A 550 -1.77 25.33 -32.75
C LYS A 550 -2.51 24.55 -31.65
N LEU A 551 -2.26 23.25 -31.52
CA LEU A 551 -2.84 22.41 -30.48
C LEU A 551 -2.45 22.89 -29.06
N ARG A 552 -1.20 23.26 -28.80
CA ARG A 552 -0.79 23.86 -27.51
C ARG A 552 -1.53 25.15 -27.19
N ARG A 553 -1.79 25.98 -28.17
CA ARG A 553 -2.60 27.23 -27.98
C ARG A 553 -4.06 26.88 -27.72
N GLU A 554 -4.58 25.83 -28.33
CA GLU A 554 -5.94 25.36 -28.15
C GLU A 554 -6.13 24.78 -26.75
N VAL A 555 -5.24 23.93 -26.27
CA VAL A 555 -5.19 23.41 -24.89
C VAL A 555 -5.16 24.57 -23.89
N SER A 556 -4.23 25.51 -24.02
CA SER A 556 -4.15 26.67 -23.11
C SER A 556 -5.39 27.59 -23.17
N SER A 557 -6.08 27.63 -24.30
CA SER A 557 -7.35 28.37 -24.42
C SER A 557 -8.49 27.66 -23.71
N LEU A 558 -8.54 26.32 -23.80
CA LEU A 558 -9.53 25.49 -23.10
C LEU A 558 -9.33 25.53 -21.59
N GLU A 559 -8.09 25.46 -21.10
CA GLU A 559 -7.76 25.61 -19.68
C GLU A 559 -8.30 26.93 -19.10
N ARG A 560 -8.09 28.06 -19.79
CA ARG A 560 -8.63 29.35 -19.34
C ARG A 560 -10.15 29.41 -19.33
N LYS A 561 -10.81 28.72 -20.29
CA LYS A 561 -12.27 28.63 -20.32
C LYS A 561 -12.79 27.78 -19.18
N MET A 562 -12.12 26.66 -18.87
CA MET A 562 -12.45 25.80 -17.74
C MET A 562 -12.31 26.56 -16.41
N GLU A 563 -11.24 27.34 -16.23
CA GLU A 563 -11.06 28.15 -15.03
C GLU A 563 -12.18 29.21 -14.88
N THR A 564 -12.58 29.85 -16.00
CA THR A 564 -13.71 30.80 -15.99
C THR A 564 -15.04 30.12 -15.68
N GLN A 565 -15.24 28.89 -16.20
CA GLN A 565 -16.47 28.13 -15.98
C GLN A 565 -16.53 27.58 -14.54
N ARG A 566 -15.40 27.21 -13.97
CA ARG A 566 -15.28 26.79 -12.55
C ARG A 566 -15.71 27.92 -11.61
N ALA A 567 -15.27 29.14 -11.86
CA ALA A 567 -15.72 30.30 -11.09
C ALA A 567 -17.23 30.53 -11.19
N ARG A 568 -17.86 30.24 -12.35
CA ARG A 568 -19.31 30.32 -12.50
C ARG A 568 -20.08 29.24 -11.75
N VAL A 569 -19.53 28.02 -11.67
CA VAL A 569 -20.10 26.95 -10.85
C VAL A 569 -20.08 27.36 -9.38
N GLU A 570 -18.91 27.84 -8.89
CA GLU A 570 -18.78 28.33 -7.50
C GLU A 570 -19.72 29.49 -7.18
N GLU A 571 -19.92 30.42 -8.13
CA GLU A 571 -20.86 31.54 -7.96
C GLU A 571 -22.31 31.04 -7.91
N ALA A 572 -22.68 30.09 -8.77
CA ALA A 572 -24.03 29.51 -8.78
C ALA A 572 -24.33 28.70 -7.50
N GLU A 573 -23.36 27.93 -7.00
CA GLU A 573 -23.45 27.20 -5.73
C GLU A 573 -23.55 28.16 -4.52
N ALA A 574 -22.75 29.24 -4.51
CA ALA A 574 -22.83 30.27 -3.48
C ALA A 574 -24.18 30.99 -3.49
N ALA A 575 -24.73 31.23 -4.69
CA ALA A 575 -26.06 31.82 -4.83
C ALA A 575 -27.16 30.86 -4.34
N MET A 576 -27.02 29.55 -4.57
CA MET A 576 -27.93 28.52 -4.03
C MET A 576 -28.00 28.53 -2.51
N ALA A 577 -26.85 28.75 -1.85
CA ALA A 577 -26.77 28.80 -0.39
C ALA A 577 -27.49 30.02 0.22
N GLN A 578 -27.80 31.05 -0.58
CA GLN A 578 -28.48 32.28 -0.15
C GLN A 578 -29.99 32.25 -0.41
N VAL A 579 -30.50 31.22 -1.10
CA VAL A 579 -31.94 31.06 -1.40
C VAL A 579 -32.68 30.60 -0.14
N ASP A 580 -33.85 31.20 0.11
CA ASP A 580 -34.72 30.78 1.21
C ASP A 580 -35.17 29.30 1.03
N PRO A 581 -34.87 28.42 1.99
CA PRO A 581 -35.17 26.97 1.90
C PRO A 581 -36.69 26.65 1.72
N THR A 582 -37.57 27.65 1.93
CA THR A 582 -39.02 27.47 1.76
C THR A 582 -39.51 27.83 0.35
N ASN A 583 -38.67 28.45 -0.46
CA ASN A 583 -39.01 28.86 -1.84
C ASN A 583 -38.56 27.83 -2.87
N TYR A 584 -39.38 26.79 -3.05
CA TYR A 584 -39.10 25.67 -3.94
C TYR A 584 -38.93 26.07 -5.42
N THR A 585 -39.60 27.16 -5.87
CA THR A 585 -39.45 27.62 -7.25
C THR A 585 -38.09 28.27 -7.50
N ALA A 586 -37.64 29.11 -6.57
CA ALA A 586 -36.31 29.73 -6.67
C ALA A 586 -35.17 28.72 -6.50
N LEU A 587 -35.36 27.70 -5.66
CA LEU A 587 -34.41 26.58 -5.51
C LEU A 587 -34.30 25.77 -6.81
N GLY A 588 -35.44 25.47 -7.48
CA GLY A 588 -35.46 24.76 -8.76
C GLY A 588 -34.78 25.55 -9.90
N GLU A 589 -35.01 26.87 -9.95
CA GLU A 589 -34.36 27.74 -10.95
C GLU A 589 -32.84 27.84 -10.74
N GLN A 590 -32.40 27.88 -9.49
CA GLN A 590 -30.98 27.93 -9.16
C GLN A 590 -30.30 26.59 -9.38
N GLN A 591 -30.96 25.47 -9.07
CA GLN A 591 -30.46 24.14 -9.37
C GLN A 591 -30.27 23.95 -10.89
N ALA A 592 -31.23 24.39 -11.71
CA ALA A 592 -31.11 24.31 -13.16
C ALA A 592 -29.87 25.09 -13.70
N LYS A 593 -29.53 26.24 -13.08
CA LYS A 593 -28.33 26.99 -13.44
C LYS A 593 -27.04 26.26 -13.05
N ILE A 594 -27.04 25.58 -11.91
CA ILE A 594 -25.90 24.76 -11.47
C ILE A 594 -25.73 23.59 -12.44
N ASP A 595 -26.80 22.91 -12.79
CA ASP A 595 -26.78 21.77 -13.72
C ASP A 595 -26.30 22.21 -15.13
N GLU A 596 -26.74 23.38 -15.61
CA GLU A 596 -26.27 23.98 -16.87
C GLU A 596 -24.77 24.34 -16.81
N ALA A 597 -24.32 24.89 -15.69
CA ALA A 597 -22.91 25.25 -15.50
C ALA A 597 -21.99 24.00 -15.43
N HIS A 598 -22.45 22.92 -14.80
CA HIS A 598 -21.74 21.63 -14.79
C HIS A 598 -21.70 20.99 -16.19
N ALA A 599 -22.80 20.95 -16.93
CA ALA A 599 -22.83 20.43 -18.28
C ALA A 599 -21.87 21.16 -19.22
N ALA A 600 -21.78 22.48 -19.08
CA ALA A 600 -20.81 23.28 -19.85
C ALA A 600 -19.36 23.04 -19.43
N MET A 601 -19.11 22.65 -18.18
CA MET A 601 -17.79 22.25 -17.70
C MET A 601 -17.38 20.90 -18.29
N ASP A 602 -18.26 19.91 -18.27
CA ASP A 602 -18.04 18.58 -18.83
C ASP A 602 -17.72 18.64 -20.34
N GLU A 603 -18.41 19.51 -21.11
CA GLU A 603 -18.11 19.73 -22.52
C GLU A 603 -16.69 20.30 -22.74
N LEU A 604 -16.26 21.24 -21.89
CA LEU A 604 -14.92 21.80 -21.96
C LEU A 604 -13.84 20.79 -21.57
N GLU A 605 -14.10 19.95 -20.57
CA GLU A 605 -13.19 18.87 -20.15
C GLU A 605 -13.02 17.82 -21.25
N MET A 606 -14.11 17.40 -21.92
CA MET A 606 -14.02 16.48 -23.06
C MET A 606 -13.22 17.09 -24.23
N ALA A 607 -13.44 18.36 -24.54
CA ALA A 607 -12.69 19.04 -25.59
C ALA A 607 -11.20 19.19 -25.26
N TRP A 608 -10.88 19.43 -23.97
CA TRP A 608 -9.52 19.51 -23.49
C TRP A 608 -8.81 18.14 -23.55
N LEU A 609 -9.48 17.07 -23.14
CA LEU A 609 -8.98 15.68 -23.24
C LEU A 609 -8.67 15.32 -24.70
N GLU A 610 -9.58 15.59 -25.63
CA GLU A 610 -9.39 15.29 -27.05
C GLU A 610 -8.21 16.08 -27.66
N ALA A 611 -8.02 17.35 -27.26
CA ALA A 611 -6.91 18.17 -27.71
C ALA A 611 -5.57 17.73 -27.09
N SER A 612 -5.58 17.28 -25.84
CA SER A 612 -4.41 16.76 -25.11
C SER A 612 -3.99 15.39 -25.65
N GLU A 613 -4.91 14.47 -25.89
CA GLU A 613 -4.61 13.16 -26.50
C GLU A 613 -3.99 13.31 -27.91
N LYS A 614 -4.47 14.27 -28.70
CA LYS A 614 -3.87 14.57 -30.02
C LYS A 614 -2.45 15.14 -29.90
N LEU A 615 -2.13 15.78 -28.77
CA LEU A 615 -0.80 16.32 -28.51
C LEU A 615 0.16 15.24 -27.97
N GLU A 616 -0.33 14.33 -27.09
CA GLU A 616 0.46 13.28 -26.43
C GLU A 616 0.58 12.00 -27.27
N GLY A 617 -0.38 11.67 -28.13
CA GLY A 617 -0.38 10.46 -28.93
C GLY A 617 0.71 10.39 -30.00
N GLU A 618 1.64 11.37 -30.05
CA GLU A 618 2.75 11.48 -30.99
C GLU A 618 4.10 11.94 -30.34
N GLU A 619 4.24 11.86 -28.99
CA GLU A 619 5.54 11.86 -28.33
C GLU A 619 6.06 10.43 -28.18
#